data_b62216053e6303709ec1d0a8afc91149
#
_entry.id   b62216053e6303709ec1d0a8afc91149
#
_cell.length_a   1.000
_cell.length_b   1.000
_cell.length_c   1.000
_cell.angle_alpha   90.00
_cell.angle_beta   90.00
_cell.angle_gamma   90.00
#
_symmetry.space_group_name_H-M   'P 1'
#
loop_
_entity.id
_entity.type
_entity.pdbx_description
1 polymer ?
#
loop_
_entity_poly.entity_id
_entity_poly.type
_entity_poly.pdbx_seq_one_letter_code
_entity_poly.pdbx_strand_id
1 'polypeptide(L)'
;MLFRSNECLLGYVTNGTKFHDTGIFFAAYVNEENPMIDKLLREALNTRIVNRFLGYQGGNAEVVDKQVYALWNVLQKRNFRYSSVSNTSLSSNVVFSQRVRTFDDALESSQINCVDGSVLFASLLRAINIEPILVRTPGHMFVGYYTDAGRKNMNFLETTMIGDVDLDDFFPDEKLDSTMVGKSQNQMSRLTFDKSKQYANNKYKQNEEGIHSGKLNYMFLEISKDVRRKIQPIGK
;
A
#
# COMPACT_ATOMS: atom_id res chain seq x y z
N MET A 1 -27.92 2.82 -12.39
CA MET A 1 -26.65 3.31 -11.87
C MET A 1 -25.61 2.23 -12.17
N LEU A 2 -24.70 2.45 -13.11
CA LEU A 2 -23.63 1.49 -13.41
C LEU A 2 -22.53 1.68 -12.38
N PHE A 3 -22.47 0.79 -11.39
CA PHE A 3 -21.31 0.73 -10.51
C PHE A 3 -20.12 0.18 -11.33
N ARG A 4 -19.09 0.98 -11.51
CA ARG A 4 -17.85 0.47 -12.03
C ARG A 4 -17.20 -0.36 -10.92
N SER A 5 -16.79 -1.59 -11.20
CA SER A 5 -16.24 -2.56 -10.23
C SER A 5 -14.96 -2.10 -9.53
N ASN A 6 -14.41 -0.96 -9.92
CA ASN A 6 -13.17 -0.40 -9.40
C ASN A 6 -13.36 0.88 -8.56
N GLU A 7 -14.57 1.17 -8.08
CA GLU A 7 -14.82 2.26 -7.13
C GLU A 7 -15.13 1.71 -5.74
N CYS A 8 -14.27 2.02 -4.76
CA CYS A 8 -14.46 1.67 -3.37
C CYS A 8 -15.32 2.75 -2.69
N LEU A 9 -16.41 2.35 -2.05
CA LEU A 9 -17.22 3.23 -1.21
C LEU A 9 -16.47 3.52 0.08
N LEU A 10 -16.17 4.79 0.35
CA LEU A 10 -15.52 5.25 1.59
C LEU A 10 -16.52 5.49 2.71
N GLY A 11 -17.70 5.94 2.34
CA GLY A 11 -18.78 6.24 3.26
C GLY A 11 -19.90 7.03 2.62
N TYR A 12 -20.95 7.23 3.40
CA TYR A 12 -22.11 8.03 2.97
C TYR A 12 -22.73 8.77 4.15
N VAL A 13 -23.45 9.85 3.85
CA VAL A 13 -24.14 10.68 4.83
C VAL A 13 -25.66 10.43 4.75
N THR A 14 -26.30 10.22 5.91
CA THR A 14 -27.76 10.16 6.04
C THR A 14 -28.28 11.34 6.86
N ASN A 15 -29.51 11.78 6.55
CA ASN A 15 -30.16 12.89 7.24
C ASN A 15 -29.31 14.17 7.32
N GLY A 16 -28.45 14.41 6.31
CA GLY A 16 -27.61 15.59 6.19
C GLY A 16 -26.44 15.70 7.17
N THR A 17 -26.33 14.82 8.17
CA THR A 17 -25.32 14.95 9.24
C THR A 17 -24.66 13.64 9.68
N LYS A 18 -25.37 12.52 9.58
CA LYS A 18 -24.86 11.24 10.08
C LYS A 18 -23.98 10.57 9.03
N PHE A 19 -22.68 10.53 9.28
CA PHE A 19 -21.71 9.81 8.44
C PHE A 19 -21.65 8.32 8.80
N HIS A 20 -21.62 7.48 7.78
CA HIS A 20 -21.43 6.03 7.87
C HIS A 20 -20.13 5.67 7.18
N ASP A 21 -19.13 5.25 7.93
CA ASP A 21 -17.86 4.79 7.41
C ASP A 21 -18.00 3.39 6.80
N THR A 22 -17.52 3.26 5.58
CA THR A 22 -17.46 1.99 4.84
C THR A 22 -16.04 1.66 4.36
N GLY A 23 -15.03 2.33 4.90
CA GLY A 23 -13.61 2.15 4.56
C GLY A 23 -13.13 0.69 4.67
N ILE A 24 -13.80 -0.14 5.47
CA ILE A 24 -13.53 -1.58 5.54
C ILE A 24 -13.60 -2.27 4.16
N PHE A 25 -14.36 -1.72 3.21
CA PHE A 25 -14.47 -2.28 1.86
C PHE A 25 -13.18 -2.17 1.03
N PHE A 26 -12.20 -1.38 1.45
CA PHE A 26 -10.86 -1.47 0.85
C PHE A 26 -10.26 -2.89 0.96
N ALA A 27 -10.65 -3.66 1.97
CA ALA A 27 -10.24 -5.05 2.09
C ALA A 27 -10.63 -5.92 0.89
N ALA A 28 -11.71 -5.57 0.18
CA ALA A 28 -12.14 -6.30 -1.01
C ALA A 28 -11.19 -6.12 -2.21
N TYR A 29 -10.43 -5.04 -2.26
CA TYR A 29 -9.44 -4.77 -3.32
C TYR A 29 -8.07 -5.39 -3.03
N VAL A 30 -7.80 -5.77 -1.79
CA VAL A 30 -6.61 -6.56 -1.45
C VAL A 30 -6.88 -7.99 -1.86
N ASN A 31 -6.17 -8.50 -2.87
CA ASN A 31 -6.40 -9.82 -3.44
C ASN A 31 -5.07 -10.59 -3.58
N GLU A 32 -4.77 -11.37 -2.54
CA GLU A 32 -3.58 -12.21 -2.48
C GLU A 32 -3.59 -13.41 -3.44
N GLU A 33 -4.77 -13.78 -3.96
CA GLU A 33 -4.96 -14.92 -4.87
C GLU A 33 -4.91 -14.51 -6.36
N ASN A 34 -4.75 -13.21 -6.64
CA ASN A 34 -4.66 -12.75 -8.03
C ASN A 34 -3.41 -13.35 -8.72
N PRO A 35 -3.53 -13.90 -9.95
CA PRO A 35 -2.40 -14.51 -10.66
C PRO A 35 -1.19 -13.59 -10.87
N MET A 36 -1.40 -12.27 -10.91
CA MET A 36 -0.32 -11.29 -11.01
C MET A 36 0.51 -11.23 -9.74
N ILE A 37 -0.10 -11.46 -8.57
CA ILE A 37 0.62 -11.55 -7.29
C ILE A 37 1.59 -12.73 -7.32
N ASP A 38 1.16 -13.92 -7.75
CA ASP A 38 2.03 -15.09 -7.89
C ASP A 38 3.20 -14.83 -8.84
N LYS A 39 2.96 -14.11 -9.95
CA LYS A 39 4.02 -13.72 -10.88
C LYS A 39 5.04 -12.81 -10.20
N LEU A 40 4.59 -11.79 -9.47
CA LEU A 40 5.47 -10.86 -8.74
C LEU A 40 6.27 -11.58 -7.64
N LEU A 41 5.66 -12.53 -6.93
CA LEU A 41 6.36 -13.33 -5.91
C LEU A 41 7.48 -14.18 -6.54
N ARG A 42 7.25 -14.80 -7.70
CA ARG A 42 8.29 -15.53 -8.44
C ARG A 42 9.43 -14.61 -8.88
N GLU A 43 9.09 -13.42 -9.39
CA GLU A 43 10.10 -12.41 -9.73
C GLU A 43 10.91 -11.97 -8.51
N ALA A 44 10.26 -11.82 -7.34
CA ALA A 44 10.96 -11.45 -6.11
C ALA A 44 11.93 -12.55 -5.63
N LEU A 45 11.58 -13.82 -5.74
CA LEU A 45 12.50 -14.93 -5.47
C LEU A 45 13.68 -14.95 -6.46
N ASN A 46 13.45 -14.61 -7.73
CA ASN A 46 14.51 -14.55 -8.74
C ASN A 46 15.55 -13.45 -8.46
N THR A 47 15.23 -12.44 -7.66
CA THR A 47 16.21 -11.42 -7.21
C THR A 47 17.28 -12.00 -6.30
N ARG A 48 17.03 -13.14 -5.66
CA ARG A 48 17.86 -13.77 -4.64
C ARG A 48 18.10 -12.91 -3.38
N ILE A 49 17.31 -11.87 -3.16
CA ILE A 49 17.27 -11.11 -1.91
C ILE A 49 16.80 -12.05 -0.78
N VAL A 50 15.80 -12.88 -1.07
CA VAL A 50 15.37 -14.01 -0.25
C VAL A 50 15.29 -15.26 -1.11
N ASN A 51 15.55 -16.43 -0.49
CA ASN A 51 15.45 -17.72 -1.19
C ASN A 51 14.05 -18.34 -1.08
N ARG A 52 13.27 -17.87 -0.12
CA ARG A 52 11.88 -18.31 0.14
C ARG A 52 11.17 -17.27 0.99
N PHE A 53 9.86 -17.26 0.93
CA PHE A 53 9.03 -16.48 1.83
C PHE A 53 8.65 -17.33 3.05
N LEU A 54 8.90 -16.81 4.23
CA LEU A 54 8.67 -17.47 5.51
C LEU A 54 7.56 -16.81 6.33
N GLY A 55 7.08 -15.65 5.88
CA GLY A 55 6.22 -14.81 6.71
C GLY A 55 6.91 -14.52 8.04
N TYR A 56 6.24 -14.84 9.14
CA TYR A 56 6.78 -14.65 10.50
C TYR A 56 7.62 -15.83 11.02
N GLN A 57 7.73 -16.95 10.28
CA GLN A 57 8.46 -18.13 10.74
C GLN A 57 9.98 -17.91 10.87
N GLY A 58 10.50 -16.83 10.29
CA GLY A 58 11.90 -16.44 10.43
C GLY A 58 12.29 -15.91 11.81
N GLY A 59 11.34 -15.66 12.68
CA GLY A 59 11.52 -15.40 14.11
C GLY A 59 11.95 -14.00 14.51
N ASN A 60 12.28 -13.09 13.59
CA ASN A 60 12.65 -11.71 13.91
C ASN A 60 12.20 -10.69 12.84
N ALA A 61 12.18 -9.40 13.23
CA ALA A 61 11.76 -8.30 12.40
C ALA A 61 12.64 -8.09 11.15
N GLU A 62 13.94 -8.37 11.25
CA GLU A 62 14.87 -8.21 10.13
C GLU A 62 14.56 -9.20 8.99
N VAL A 63 14.21 -10.44 9.32
CA VAL A 63 13.79 -11.44 8.33
C VAL A 63 12.48 -11.04 7.67
N VAL A 64 11.55 -10.47 8.41
CA VAL A 64 10.31 -9.90 7.85
C VAL A 64 10.63 -8.74 6.91
N ASP A 65 11.39 -7.76 7.36
CA ASP A 65 11.80 -6.59 6.56
C ASP A 65 12.53 -6.99 5.28
N LYS A 66 13.38 -8.03 5.32
CA LYS A 66 14.09 -8.53 4.14
C LYS A 66 13.13 -9.11 3.10
N GLN A 67 12.08 -9.80 3.51
CA GLN A 67 11.03 -10.29 2.62
C GLN A 67 10.25 -9.13 2.00
N VAL A 68 9.88 -8.15 2.81
CA VAL A 68 9.20 -6.93 2.36
C VAL A 68 10.06 -6.15 1.37
N TYR A 69 11.36 -6.03 1.62
CA TYR A 69 12.30 -5.41 0.68
C TYR A 69 12.40 -6.18 -0.65
N ALA A 70 12.33 -7.51 -0.64
CA ALA A 70 12.33 -8.27 -1.89
C ALA A 70 11.12 -7.94 -2.77
N LEU A 71 9.94 -7.74 -2.17
CA LEU A 71 8.73 -7.30 -2.88
C LEU A 71 8.90 -5.87 -3.41
N TRP A 72 9.42 -4.96 -2.59
CA TRP A 72 9.72 -3.59 -3.00
C TRP A 72 10.66 -3.54 -4.20
N ASN A 73 11.75 -4.30 -4.17
CA ASN A 73 12.75 -4.35 -5.23
C ASN A 73 12.17 -4.72 -6.60
N VAL A 74 11.24 -5.67 -6.63
CA VAL A 74 10.57 -6.06 -7.88
C VAL A 74 9.68 -4.94 -8.41
N LEU A 75 8.90 -4.32 -7.55
CA LEU A 75 8.03 -3.22 -7.96
C LEU A 75 8.84 -1.99 -8.38
N GLN A 76 9.93 -1.69 -7.68
CA GLN A 76 10.83 -0.58 -8.03
C GLN A 76 11.39 -0.72 -9.45
N LYS A 77 11.72 -1.94 -9.89
CA LYS A 77 12.21 -2.21 -11.24
C LYS A 77 11.20 -2.02 -12.36
N ARG A 78 9.92 -1.88 -12.03
CA ARG A 78 8.85 -1.68 -13.01
C ARG A 78 8.64 -0.23 -13.41
N ASN A 79 9.42 0.70 -12.84
CA ASN A 79 9.39 2.11 -13.16
C ASN A 79 7.97 2.70 -13.16
N PHE A 80 7.20 2.39 -12.12
CA PHE A 80 5.90 3.02 -11.94
C PHE A 80 6.05 4.54 -11.88
N ARG A 81 5.03 5.23 -12.40
CA ARG A 81 4.92 6.68 -12.24
C ARG A 81 3.71 7.01 -11.40
N TYR A 82 3.88 7.93 -10.49
CA TYR A 82 2.76 8.45 -9.72
C TYR A 82 1.77 9.17 -10.65
N SER A 83 0.49 8.83 -10.53
CA SER A 83 -0.58 9.47 -11.29
C SER A 83 -1.77 9.71 -10.38
N SER A 84 -2.00 10.97 -10.04
CA SER A 84 -3.18 11.41 -9.27
C SER A 84 -4.49 11.39 -10.07
N VAL A 85 -4.44 11.04 -11.36
CA VAL A 85 -5.59 11.00 -12.28
C VAL A 85 -6.48 9.79 -11.98
N SER A 86 -7.02 9.72 -10.79
CA SER A 86 -8.01 8.73 -10.38
C SER A 86 -9.23 9.38 -9.77
N ASN A 87 -9.63 10.52 -10.33
CA ASN A 87 -10.82 11.18 -9.86
C ASN A 87 -12.01 10.23 -10.01
N THR A 88 -12.73 10.06 -8.91
CA THR A 88 -14.05 9.44 -8.97
C THR A 88 -14.90 10.26 -9.93
N SER A 89 -15.60 9.59 -10.83
CA SER A 89 -16.47 10.26 -11.80
C SER A 89 -17.69 10.92 -11.16
N LEU A 90 -17.88 10.74 -9.85
CA LEU A 90 -19.03 11.21 -9.10
C LEU A 90 -18.56 12.12 -7.96
N SER A 91 -18.74 13.42 -8.14
CA SER A 91 -18.70 14.37 -7.04
C SER A 91 -20.07 14.33 -6.33
N SER A 92 -20.09 13.98 -5.06
CA SER A 92 -21.29 13.93 -4.24
C SER A 92 -21.00 14.42 -2.82
N ASN A 93 -21.92 15.21 -2.28
CA ASN A 93 -21.86 15.61 -0.87
C ASN A 93 -22.43 14.55 0.09
N VAL A 94 -22.97 13.46 -0.46
CA VAL A 94 -23.68 12.43 0.28
C VAL A 94 -22.96 11.08 0.21
N VAL A 95 -22.31 10.78 -0.92
CA VAL A 95 -21.59 9.52 -1.15
C VAL A 95 -20.14 9.84 -1.47
N PHE A 96 -19.23 9.22 -0.73
CA PHE A 96 -17.80 9.37 -0.91
C PHE A 96 -17.24 8.05 -1.42
N SER A 97 -16.56 8.08 -2.56
CA SER A 97 -15.93 6.91 -3.16
C SER A 97 -14.51 7.23 -3.65
N GLN A 98 -13.72 6.19 -3.81
CA GLN A 98 -12.36 6.24 -4.31
C GLN A 98 -12.18 5.19 -5.38
N ARG A 99 -11.70 5.59 -6.56
CA ARG A 99 -11.32 4.65 -7.60
C ARG A 99 -10.06 3.87 -7.17
N VAL A 100 -10.09 2.57 -7.37
CA VAL A 100 -8.95 1.66 -7.20
C VAL A 100 -8.70 0.98 -8.54
N ARG A 101 -7.49 1.10 -9.10
CA ARG A 101 -7.13 0.38 -10.33
C ARG A 101 -7.05 -1.11 -10.07
N THR A 102 -7.40 -1.92 -11.07
CA THR A 102 -7.06 -3.35 -11.03
C THR A 102 -5.56 -3.54 -11.10
N PHE A 103 -5.05 -4.69 -10.67
CA PHE A 103 -3.60 -4.96 -10.72
C PHE A 103 -3.11 -5.01 -12.17
N ASP A 104 -3.90 -5.57 -13.08
CA ASP A 104 -3.58 -5.60 -14.50
C ASP A 104 -3.47 -4.19 -15.08
N ASP A 105 -4.47 -3.32 -14.83
CA ASP A 105 -4.45 -1.93 -15.28
C ASP A 105 -3.24 -1.16 -14.74
N ALA A 106 -2.91 -1.34 -13.44
CA ALA A 106 -1.78 -0.67 -12.80
C ALA A 106 -0.44 -1.15 -13.39
N LEU A 107 -0.29 -2.46 -13.61
CA LEU A 107 0.94 -3.05 -14.13
C LEU A 107 1.13 -2.78 -15.64
N GLU A 108 0.06 -2.80 -16.42
CA GLU A 108 0.11 -2.52 -17.87
C GLU A 108 0.37 -1.04 -18.14
N SER A 109 -0.29 -0.13 -17.43
CA SER A 109 -0.10 1.30 -17.60
C SER A 109 1.17 1.84 -16.94
N SER A 110 1.78 1.07 -16.04
CA SER A 110 2.88 1.52 -15.15
C SER A 110 2.53 2.80 -14.38
N GLN A 111 1.26 2.95 -14.01
CA GLN A 111 0.75 4.10 -13.25
C GLN A 111 0.05 3.64 -11.99
N ILE A 112 0.44 4.23 -10.88
CA ILE A 112 -0.18 3.99 -9.56
C ILE A 112 -0.40 5.32 -8.84
N ASN A 113 -1.43 5.34 -7.99
CA ASN A 113 -1.58 6.37 -6.96
C ASN A 113 -1.32 5.76 -5.57
N CYS A 114 -1.48 6.56 -4.53
CA CYS A 114 -1.28 6.11 -3.15
C CYS A 114 -2.21 4.94 -2.76
N VAL A 115 -3.44 4.91 -3.26
CA VAL A 115 -4.41 3.82 -3.00
C VAL A 115 -4.02 2.55 -3.75
N ASP A 116 -3.78 2.67 -5.06
CA ASP A 116 -3.41 1.54 -5.92
C ASP A 116 -2.15 0.84 -5.41
N GLY A 117 -1.10 1.63 -5.09
CA GLY A 117 0.16 1.12 -4.55
C GLY A 117 -0.02 0.44 -3.19
N SER A 118 -0.81 1.04 -2.30
CA SER A 118 -1.06 0.48 -0.96
C SER A 118 -1.82 -0.84 -1.04
N VAL A 119 -2.83 -0.94 -1.89
CA VAL A 119 -3.63 -2.16 -2.08
C VAL A 119 -2.82 -3.27 -2.75
N LEU A 120 -2.04 -2.95 -3.79
CA LEU A 120 -1.14 -3.90 -4.45
C LEU A 120 -0.10 -4.44 -3.45
N PHE A 121 0.54 -3.56 -2.69
CA PHE A 121 1.55 -3.97 -1.72
C PHE A 121 0.95 -4.79 -0.57
N ALA A 122 -0.24 -4.43 -0.09
CA ALA A 122 -0.98 -5.21 0.90
C ALA A 122 -1.31 -6.63 0.40
N SER A 123 -1.64 -6.78 -0.89
CA SER A 123 -1.90 -8.08 -1.52
C SER A 123 -0.65 -8.96 -1.54
N LEU A 124 0.51 -8.37 -1.89
CA LEU A 124 1.80 -9.07 -1.85
C LEU A 124 2.17 -9.52 -0.43
N LEU A 125 1.97 -8.66 0.57
CA LEU A 125 2.23 -9.00 1.98
C LEU A 125 1.35 -10.16 2.45
N ARG A 126 0.05 -10.10 2.14
CA ARG A 126 -0.89 -11.19 2.46
C ARG A 126 -0.47 -12.52 1.84
N ALA A 127 -0.06 -12.52 0.57
CA ALA A 127 0.34 -13.71 -0.16
C ALA A 127 1.57 -14.41 0.45
N ILE A 128 2.41 -13.67 1.20
CA ILE A 128 3.55 -14.23 1.93
C ILE A 128 3.30 -14.40 3.43
N ASN A 129 2.02 -14.38 3.86
CA ASN A 129 1.60 -14.51 5.26
C ASN A 129 2.16 -13.44 6.21
N ILE A 130 2.34 -12.22 5.73
CA ILE A 130 2.57 -11.02 6.53
C ILE A 130 1.27 -10.22 6.56
N GLU A 131 0.79 -9.86 7.74
CA GLU A 131 -0.47 -9.11 7.88
C GLU A 131 -0.25 -7.64 7.55
N PRO A 132 -0.92 -7.12 6.49
CA PRO A 132 -0.83 -5.72 6.11
C PRO A 132 -1.87 -4.87 6.83
N ILE A 133 -1.56 -3.58 6.87
CA ILE A 133 -2.41 -2.53 7.40
C ILE A 133 -2.57 -1.49 6.31
N LEU A 134 -3.80 -1.12 5.96
CA LEU A 134 -4.07 0.05 5.13
C LEU A 134 -4.31 1.25 6.05
N VAL A 135 -3.54 2.30 5.87
CA VAL A 135 -3.65 3.53 6.66
C VAL A 135 -4.07 4.67 5.74
N ARG A 136 -5.16 5.35 6.09
CA ARG A 136 -5.62 6.56 5.39
C ARG A 136 -5.50 7.76 6.32
N THR A 137 -5.00 8.84 5.77
CA THR A 137 -5.00 10.19 6.33
C THR A 137 -5.68 11.15 5.35
N PRO A 138 -5.97 12.39 5.69
CA PRO A 138 -6.58 13.33 4.74
C PRO A 138 -5.83 13.41 3.42
N GLY A 139 -6.51 13.01 2.33
CA GLY A 139 -5.97 13.05 0.98
C GLY A 139 -4.89 12.01 0.63
N HIS A 140 -4.57 11.07 1.53
CA HIS A 140 -3.48 10.14 1.33
C HIS A 140 -3.72 8.74 1.90
N MET A 141 -3.08 7.73 1.31
CA MET A 141 -3.06 6.36 1.81
C MET A 141 -1.64 5.78 1.71
N PHE A 142 -1.25 5.00 2.71
CA PHE A 142 -0.02 4.23 2.73
C PHE A 142 -0.24 2.86 3.37
N VAL A 143 0.73 1.96 3.23
CA VAL A 143 0.61 0.58 3.73
C VAL A 143 1.51 0.35 4.93
N GLY A 144 1.02 -0.39 5.91
CA GLY A 144 1.81 -0.90 7.03
C GLY A 144 1.85 -2.41 7.05
N TYR A 145 2.71 -2.95 7.88
CA TYR A 145 2.81 -4.38 8.16
C TYR A 145 3.36 -4.62 9.56
N TYR A 146 2.92 -5.71 10.17
CA TYR A 146 3.50 -6.17 11.41
C TYR A 146 4.85 -6.82 11.15
N THR A 147 5.82 -6.55 12.01
CA THR A 147 7.16 -7.15 11.93
C THR A 147 7.29 -8.41 12.77
N ASP A 148 6.23 -8.76 13.50
CA ASP A 148 6.15 -9.96 14.34
C ASP A 148 4.72 -10.55 14.35
N ALA A 149 4.63 -11.87 14.54
CA ALA A 149 3.34 -12.58 14.61
C ALA A 149 2.47 -12.16 15.80
N GLY A 150 3.06 -11.58 16.83
CA GLY A 150 2.35 -11.07 18.02
C GLY A 150 1.74 -9.68 17.82
N ARG A 151 1.94 -9.07 16.65
CA ARG A 151 1.43 -7.73 16.29
C ARG A 151 1.85 -6.62 17.26
N LYS A 152 3.06 -6.72 17.83
CA LYS A 152 3.58 -5.75 18.80
C LYS A 152 4.29 -4.58 18.12
N ASN A 153 4.92 -4.86 16.99
CA ASN A 153 5.70 -3.88 16.26
C ASN A 153 5.24 -3.84 14.80
N MET A 154 5.24 -2.64 14.25
CA MET A 154 4.83 -2.40 12.86
C MET A 154 5.76 -1.40 12.18
N ASN A 155 5.86 -1.52 10.88
CA ASN A 155 6.50 -0.56 9.98
C ASN A 155 5.51 -0.14 8.90
N PHE A 156 5.76 1.03 8.32
CA PHE A 156 4.96 1.59 7.25
C PHE A 156 5.81 1.90 6.03
N LEU A 157 5.19 1.87 4.85
CA LEU A 157 5.81 2.17 3.56
C LEU A 157 4.97 3.18 2.80
N GLU A 158 5.65 4.17 2.23
CA GLU A 158 5.09 5.12 1.28
C GLU A 158 5.18 4.57 -0.14
N THR A 159 4.09 4.03 -0.63
CA THR A 159 4.08 3.31 -1.92
C THR A 159 4.17 4.23 -3.14
N THR A 160 3.98 5.54 -2.97
CA THR A 160 4.20 6.52 -4.04
C THR A 160 5.68 6.74 -4.36
N MET A 161 6.58 6.19 -3.53
CA MET A 161 8.03 6.14 -3.80
C MET A 161 8.46 4.89 -4.57
N ILE A 162 7.52 4.07 -5.04
CA ILE A 162 7.83 2.91 -5.90
C ILE A 162 7.99 3.40 -7.34
N GLY A 163 9.13 3.09 -7.96
CA GLY A 163 9.39 3.35 -9.36
C GLY A 163 10.20 4.63 -9.61
N ASP A 164 9.81 5.39 -10.61
CA ASP A 164 10.45 6.65 -11.00
C ASP A 164 9.95 7.78 -10.10
N VAL A 165 10.76 8.14 -9.12
CA VAL A 165 10.42 9.09 -8.06
C VAL A 165 11.52 10.12 -7.86
N ASP A 166 11.11 11.37 -7.68
CA ASP A 166 11.94 12.45 -7.18
C ASP A 166 11.89 12.43 -5.64
N LEU A 167 12.97 11.99 -5.00
CA LEU A 167 13.04 11.90 -3.55
C LEU A 167 13.15 13.26 -2.87
N ASP A 168 13.64 14.30 -3.58
CA ASP A 168 13.74 15.64 -3.05
C ASP A 168 12.35 16.26 -2.83
N ASP A 169 11.30 15.80 -3.55
CA ASP A 169 9.90 16.15 -3.26
C ASP A 169 9.44 15.69 -1.87
N PHE A 170 10.00 14.60 -1.35
CA PHE A 170 9.68 14.06 -0.03
C PHE A 170 10.66 14.52 1.05
N PHE A 171 11.90 14.81 0.67
CA PHE A 171 13.00 15.18 1.57
C PHE A 171 13.80 16.38 0.99
N PRO A 172 13.19 17.57 0.91
CA PRO A 172 13.79 18.70 0.19
C PRO A 172 15.12 19.18 0.79
N ASP A 173 15.35 18.93 2.07
CA ASP A 173 16.58 19.34 2.76
C ASP A 173 17.76 18.36 2.54
N GLU A 174 17.51 17.16 2.01
CA GLU A 174 18.52 16.10 1.93
C GLU A 174 19.21 16.01 0.57
N LYS A 175 18.67 16.62 -0.50
CA LYS A 175 19.21 16.60 -1.87
C LYS A 175 19.52 15.17 -2.37
N LEU A 176 18.56 14.25 -2.16
CA LEU A 176 18.75 12.83 -2.39
C LEU A 176 18.91 12.47 -3.86
N ASP A 177 18.22 13.18 -4.76
CA ASP A 177 18.26 12.87 -6.20
C ASP A 177 19.67 13.00 -6.78
N SER A 178 20.43 13.99 -6.31
CA SER A 178 21.84 14.11 -6.69
C SER A 178 22.67 12.90 -6.26
N THR A 179 22.29 12.24 -5.15
CA THR A 179 22.98 11.04 -4.63
C THR A 179 22.60 9.77 -5.39
N MET A 180 21.52 9.79 -6.18
CA MET A 180 21.09 8.65 -6.98
C MET A 180 21.84 8.51 -8.30
N VAL A 181 22.45 9.59 -8.78
CA VAL A 181 23.21 9.58 -10.03
C VAL A 181 24.33 8.54 -9.97
N GLY A 182 24.36 7.64 -10.94
CA GLY A 182 25.36 6.56 -11.02
C GLY A 182 25.15 5.36 -10.10
N LYS A 183 24.10 5.34 -9.28
CA LYS A 183 23.75 4.16 -8.49
C LYS A 183 23.16 3.04 -9.36
N SER A 184 23.48 1.81 -9.01
CA SER A 184 22.82 0.64 -9.59
C SER A 184 21.33 0.59 -9.18
N GLN A 185 20.51 -0.12 -9.97
CA GLN A 185 19.10 -0.34 -9.69
C GLN A 185 18.86 -0.90 -8.27
N ASN A 186 19.72 -1.81 -7.81
CA ASN A 186 19.58 -2.36 -6.46
C ASN A 186 19.92 -1.34 -5.37
N GLN A 187 20.89 -0.46 -5.60
CA GLN A 187 21.22 0.62 -4.66
C GLN A 187 20.10 1.65 -4.59
N MET A 188 19.52 2.03 -5.74
CA MET A 188 18.35 2.92 -5.78
C MET A 188 17.15 2.29 -5.08
N SER A 189 16.88 1.01 -5.36
CA SER A 189 15.80 0.27 -4.71
C SER A 189 15.95 0.22 -3.20
N ARG A 190 17.18 0.05 -2.70
CA ARG A 190 17.42 0.05 -1.26
C ARG A 190 17.22 1.42 -0.64
N LEU A 191 17.73 2.47 -1.28
CA LEU A 191 17.57 3.84 -0.82
C LEU A 191 16.09 4.24 -0.76
N THR A 192 15.34 4.01 -1.84
CA THR A 192 13.90 4.33 -1.89
C THR A 192 13.09 3.54 -0.85
N PHE A 193 13.43 2.27 -0.62
CA PHE A 193 12.80 1.47 0.43
C PHE A 193 13.02 2.06 1.83
N ASP A 194 14.26 2.39 2.17
CA ASP A 194 14.61 2.92 3.49
C ASP A 194 13.98 4.31 3.69
N LYS A 195 13.96 5.16 2.65
CA LYS A 195 13.32 6.48 2.67
C LYS A 195 11.79 6.38 2.73
N SER A 196 11.20 5.45 2.02
CA SER A 196 9.76 5.15 2.10
C SER A 196 9.36 4.76 3.53
N LYS A 197 10.12 3.88 4.18
CA LYS A 197 9.91 3.53 5.59
C LYS A 197 10.03 4.75 6.50
N GLN A 198 11.07 5.53 6.35
CA GLN A 198 11.30 6.74 7.15
C GLN A 198 10.11 7.69 7.03
N TYR A 199 9.70 8.00 5.81
CA TYR A 199 8.60 8.92 5.54
C TYR A 199 7.27 8.42 6.11
N ALA A 200 6.90 7.18 5.80
CA ALA A 200 5.62 6.62 6.22
C ALA A 200 5.52 6.44 7.75
N ASN A 201 6.60 6.03 8.41
CA ASN A 201 6.63 5.93 9.88
C ASN A 201 6.48 7.31 10.54
N ASN A 202 7.11 8.36 9.98
CA ASN A 202 6.93 9.73 10.47
C ASN A 202 5.50 10.22 10.22
N LYS A 203 4.94 9.93 9.03
CA LYS A 203 3.56 10.27 8.68
C LYS A 203 2.56 9.61 9.63
N TYR A 204 2.77 8.33 9.96
CA TYR A 204 1.94 7.62 10.94
C TYR A 204 1.99 8.31 12.30
N LYS A 205 3.17 8.56 12.86
CA LYS A 205 3.34 9.22 14.16
C LYS A 205 2.67 10.61 14.21
N GLN A 206 2.81 11.40 13.15
CA GLN A 206 2.19 12.73 13.07
C GLN A 206 0.66 12.68 13.03
N ASN A 207 0.07 11.58 12.59
CA ASN A 207 -1.36 11.41 12.40
C ASN A 207 -2.00 10.36 13.34
N GLU A 208 -1.24 9.80 14.27
CA GLU A 208 -1.65 8.66 15.09
C GLU A 208 -2.98 8.91 15.82
N GLU A 209 -3.13 10.07 16.46
CA GLU A 209 -4.37 10.44 17.13
C GLU A 209 -5.56 10.47 16.14
N GLY A 210 -5.36 11.08 14.96
CA GLY A 210 -6.39 11.12 13.91
C GLY A 210 -6.76 9.73 13.41
N ILE A 211 -5.75 8.89 13.14
CA ILE A 211 -5.89 7.53 12.62
C ILE A 211 -6.76 6.66 13.54
N HIS A 212 -6.64 6.83 14.85
CA HIS A 212 -7.42 6.08 15.84
C HIS A 212 -8.67 6.81 16.35
N SER A 213 -8.98 7.99 15.80
CA SER A 213 -10.11 8.83 16.25
C SER A 213 -11.48 8.41 15.70
N GLY A 214 -11.53 7.54 14.67
CA GLY A 214 -12.76 7.24 13.92
C GLY A 214 -13.29 8.40 13.06
N LYS A 215 -12.50 9.46 12.86
CA LYS A 215 -12.87 10.59 11.97
C LYS A 215 -12.87 10.16 10.51
N LEU A 216 -13.77 10.74 9.72
CA LEU A 216 -14.07 10.43 8.32
C LEU A 216 -12.85 10.23 7.41
N ASN A 217 -11.85 11.09 7.52
CA ASN A 217 -10.70 11.09 6.60
C ASN A 217 -9.53 10.23 7.09
N TYR A 218 -9.72 9.47 8.17
CA TYR A 218 -8.72 8.60 8.75
C TYR A 218 -9.20 7.15 8.75
N MET A 219 -8.27 6.22 8.65
CA MET A 219 -8.56 4.79 8.73
C MET A 219 -7.30 4.04 9.16
N PHE A 220 -7.49 3.05 10.01
CA PHE A 220 -6.51 2.00 10.31
C PHE A 220 -7.20 0.66 10.08
N LEU A 221 -6.89 0.02 8.96
CA LEU A 221 -7.55 -1.21 8.54
C LEU A 221 -6.54 -2.36 8.46
N GLU A 222 -6.55 -3.22 9.44
CA GLU A 222 -5.81 -4.48 9.42
C GLU A 222 -6.51 -5.47 8.47
N ILE A 223 -5.79 -6.00 7.48
CA ILE A 223 -6.33 -7.05 6.61
C ILE A 223 -6.10 -8.41 7.27
N SER A 224 -6.72 -8.60 8.40
CA SER A 224 -6.62 -9.80 9.23
C SER A 224 -7.50 -10.94 8.72
N LYS A 225 -7.35 -12.13 9.31
CA LYS A 225 -8.24 -13.28 9.05
C LYS A 225 -9.70 -12.96 9.37
N ASP A 226 -9.97 -12.16 10.40
CA ASP A 226 -11.32 -11.79 10.78
C ASP A 226 -11.98 -10.84 9.79
N VAL A 227 -11.21 -9.93 9.21
CA VAL A 227 -11.66 -9.08 8.10
C VAL A 227 -11.95 -9.94 6.88
N ARG A 228 -11.07 -10.91 6.55
CA ARG A 228 -11.26 -11.83 5.42
C ARG A 228 -12.48 -12.73 5.54
N ARG A 229 -12.92 -13.09 6.74
CA ARG A 229 -14.17 -13.82 6.95
C ARG A 229 -15.41 -13.00 6.55
N LYS A 230 -15.31 -11.66 6.62
CA LYS A 230 -16.42 -10.73 6.33
C LYS A 230 -16.35 -10.16 4.91
N ILE A 231 -15.15 -9.89 4.44
CA ILE A 231 -14.90 -9.22 3.15
C ILE A 231 -13.97 -10.10 2.29
N GLN A 232 -14.55 -10.66 1.24
CA GLN A 232 -13.80 -11.46 0.27
C GLN A 232 -13.18 -10.57 -0.81
N PRO A 233 -12.04 -10.97 -1.40
CA PRO A 233 -11.43 -10.25 -2.52
C PRO A 233 -12.36 -10.18 -3.74
N ILE A 234 -12.31 -9.06 -4.45
CA ILE A 234 -12.95 -8.89 -5.76
C ILE A 234 -11.91 -9.07 -6.87
N GLY A 235 -12.38 -9.53 -8.03
CA GLY A 235 -11.51 -9.78 -9.18
C GLY A 235 -10.75 -11.10 -9.05
N LYS A 236 -11.22 -12.10 -9.75
CA LYS A 236 -10.50 -13.36 -10.00
C LYS A 236 -9.74 -13.25 -11.30
#